data_b631069ae2c739a88c9e6871918aa903
#
_entry.id   b631069ae2c739a88c9e6871918aa903
#
_cell.length_a   1.000
_cell.length_b   1.000
_cell.length_c   1.000
_cell.angle_alpha   90.00
_cell.angle_beta   90.00
_cell.angle_gamma   90.00
#
_symmetry.space_group_name_H-M   'P 1'
#
loop_
_entity.id
_entity.type
_entity.pdbx_description
1 polymer ?
#
loop_
_entity_poly.entity_id
_entity_poly.type
_entity_poly.pdbx_seq_one_letter_code
_entity_poly.pdbx_strand_id
1 'polypeptide(L)'
;CNEHGGTVLNAAILLNGEKPVVVKLERMDELKVVFDSRDMDVHGEFEEIGELQRTGDPFDPFALQKACLLACGIIPMKGHSLKEVLERLGGGFVMHSEVTNVPKGSGLGTSSILSAACVKAVFEFMGIGYTEEDLYSHVLAMEQIMSTGGGWQDQVGGVTPGLKYITSMPGIDQKLKVVHVEIPEE
;
A
#
# COMPACT_ATOMS: atom_id res chain seq x y z
N CYS A 1 -5.49 -5.62 17.94
CA CYS A 1 -5.27 -7.00 17.42
C CYS A 1 -3.82 -7.43 17.45
N ASN A 2 -2.86 -6.52 17.30
CA ASN A 2 -1.44 -6.90 17.17
C ASN A 2 -0.86 -7.50 18.48
N GLU A 3 -1.16 -6.94 19.63
CA GLU A 3 -0.61 -7.43 20.91
C GLU A 3 -1.33 -8.66 21.45
N HIS A 4 -2.63 -8.75 21.24
CA HIS A 4 -3.50 -9.75 21.90
C HIS A 4 -4.01 -10.84 20.94
N GLY A 5 -3.63 -10.76 19.68
CA GLY A 5 -4.26 -11.56 18.64
C GLY A 5 -5.69 -11.08 18.35
N GLY A 6 -6.36 -11.78 17.48
CA GLY A 6 -7.73 -11.42 17.13
C GLY A 6 -8.39 -12.38 16.17
N THR A 7 -9.69 -12.20 16.04
CA THR A 7 -10.54 -12.96 15.13
C THR A 7 -11.46 -11.97 14.42
N VAL A 8 -11.48 -12.03 13.09
CA VAL A 8 -12.31 -11.15 12.25
C VAL A 8 -13.00 -11.97 11.16
N LEU A 9 -14.27 -11.73 10.94
CA LEU A 9 -14.99 -12.13 9.74
C LEU A 9 -15.05 -10.90 8.81
N ASN A 10 -14.49 -11.01 7.62
CA ASN A 10 -14.36 -9.90 6.68
C ASN A 10 -14.82 -10.30 5.28
N ALA A 11 -15.44 -9.37 4.57
CA ALA A 11 -15.84 -9.53 3.18
C ALA A 11 -15.23 -8.40 2.34
N ALA A 12 -14.49 -8.76 1.29
CA ALA A 12 -14.12 -7.80 0.27
C ALA A 12 -15.33 -7.53 -0.64
N ILE A 13 -15.63 -6.26 -0.88
CA ILE A 13 -16.76 -5.85 -1.70
C ILE A 13 -16.29 -5.10 -2.93
N LEU A 14 -17.04 -5.22 -4.01
CA LEU A 14 -16.91 -4.39 -5.20
C LEU A 14 -17.95 -3.28 -5.15
N LEU A 15 -17.61 -2.10 -5.63
CA LEU A 15 -18.58 -1.01 -5.81
C LEU A 15 -19.11 -1.05 -7.23
N ASN A 16 -20.39 -1.35 -7.38
CA ASN A 16 -21.03 -1.52 -8.71
C ASN A 16 -20.30 -2.52 -9.62
N GLY A 17 -19.69 -3.55 -9.03
CA GLY A 17 -18.92 -4.56 -9.77
C GLY A 17 -17.48 -4.15 -10.09
N GLU A 18 -17.03 -2.97 -9.65
CA GLU A 18 -15.69 -2.44 -9.93
C GLU A 18 -14.85 -2.32 -8.66
N LYS A 19 -13.53 -2.38 -8.83
CA LYS A 19 -12.56 -2.09 -7.76
C LYS A 19 -12.39 -0.59 -7.64
N PRO A 20 -12.69 0.01 -6.48
CA PRO A 20 -12.65 1.47 -6.34
C PRO A 20 -11.23 2.05 -6.23
N VAL A 21 -10.21 1.23 -5.99
CA VAL A 21 -8.83 1.67 -5.82
C VAL A 21 -7.98 1.17 -6.98
N VAL A 22 -7.34 2.10 -7.68
CA VAL A 22 -6.45 1.82 -8.82
C VAL A 22 -5.10 2.50 -8.59
N VAL A 23 -4.03 1.74 -8.79
CA VAL A 23 -2.65 2.28 -8.80
C VAL A 23 -1.94 1.78 -10.04
N LYS A 24 -1.22 2.68 -10.71
CA LYS A 24 -0.44 2.38 -11.91
C LYS A 24 0.93 3.04 -11.81
N LEU A 25 1.99 2.29 -12.12
CA LEU A 25 3.34 2.82 -12.28
C LEU A 25 3.73 2.81 -13.76
N GLU A 26 4.31 3.91 -14.21
CA GLU A 26 4.81 4.07 -15.57
C GLU A 26 6.26 4.58 -15.53
N ARG A 27 7.12 3.99 -16.36
CA ARG A 27 8.52 4.48 -16.51
C ARG A 27 8.55 5.80 -17.25
N MET A 28 9.59 6.58 -16.93
CA MET A 28 9.93 7.81 -17.63
C MET A 28 11.45 7.90 -17.76
N ASP A 29 11.91 8.63 -18.76
CA ASP A 29 13.35 8.79 -19.03
C ASP A 29 14.01 9.78 -18.06
N GLU A 30 13.24 10.76 -17.55
CA GLU A 30 13.72 11.72 -16.57
C GLU A 30 14.02 11.04 -15.23
N LEU A 31 15.11 11.45 -14.59
CA LEU A 31 15.56 10.89 -13.31
C LEU A 31 14.86 11.60 -12.14
N LYS A 32 13.55 11.46 -12.08
CA LYS A 32 12.68 11.95 -10.99
C LYS A 32 11.59 10.95 -10.66
N VAL A 33 10.96 11.13 -9.51
CA VAL A 33 9.76 10.40 -9.10
C VAL A 33 8.58 11.36 -9.15
N VAL A 34 7.47 10.92 -9.73
CA VAL A 34 6.25 11.71 -9.80
C VAL A 34 5.11 10.95 -9.12
N PHE A 35 4.37 11.63 -8.27
CA PHE A 35 3.11 11.13 -7.72
C PHE A 35 1.96 11.96 -8.26
N ASP A 36 0.93 11.26 -8.74
CA ASP A 36 -0.29 11.84 -9.31
C ASP A 36 -1.50 11.18 -8.65
N SER A 37 -2.11 11.87 -7.70
CA SER A 37 -3.30 11.41 -6.97
C SER A 37 -4.53 12.08 -7.54
N ARG A 38 -5.21 11.38 -8.44
CA ARG A 38 -6.29 11.94 -9.25
C ARG A 38 -7.54 12.29 -8.45
N ASP A 39 -7.90 11.47 -7.48
CA ASP A 39 -9.06 11.72 -6.60
C ASP A 39 -8.87 12.89 -5.64
N MET A 40 -7.62 13.27 -5.38
CA MET A 40 -7.28 14.42 -4.54
C MET A 40 -6.90 15.66 -5.35
N ASP A 41 -6.74 15.52 -6.68
CA ASP A 41 -6.25 16.57 -7.57
C ASP A 41 -4.90 17.16 -7.11
N VAL A 42 -3.99 16.27 -6.70
CA VAL A 42 -2.64 16.64 -6.26
C VAL A 42 -1.58 15.94 -7.09
N HIS A 43 -0.56 16.73 -7.46
CA HIS A 43 0.58 16.32 -8.24
C HIS A 43 1.87 16.73 -7.53
N GLY A 44 2.86 15.85 -7.49
CA GLY A 44 4.16 16.13 -6.88
C GLY A 44 5.30 15.51 -7.67
N GLU A 45 6.34 16.29 -7.89
CA GLU A 45 7.59 15.85 -8.51
C GLU A 45 8.72 15.92 -7.50
N PHE A 46 9.57 14.89 -7.49
CA PHE A 46 10.63 14.72 -6.51
C PHE A 46 11.94 14.41 -7.24
N GLU A 47 12.94 15.26 -7.03
CA GLU A 47 14.29 15.11 -7.59
C GLU A 47 15.32 14.81 -6.50
N GLU A 48 14.98 15.08 -5.24
CA GLU A 48 15.85 14.87 -4.09
C GLU A 48 15.35 13.70 -3.21
N ILE A 49 16.26 12.79 -2.87
CA ILE A 49 15.92 11.59 -2.09
C ILE A 49 15.38 11.94 -0.69
N GLY A 50 15.87 13.03 -0.09
CA GLY A 50 15.44 13.48 1.22
C GLY A 50 13.96 13.89 1.29
N GLU A 51 13.35 14.28 0.18
CA GLU A 51 11.93 14.60 0.11
C GLU A 51 11.08 13.32 0.17
N LEU A 52 11.54 12.23 -0.45
CA LEU A 52 10.89 10.91 -0.44
C LEU A 52 11.08 10.18 0.89
N GLN A 53 12.13 10.50 1.64
CA GLN A 53 12.42 9.91 2.95
C GLN A 53 11.62 10.54 4.09
N ARG A 54 10.95 11.68 3.86
CA ARG A 54 10.11 12.35 4.86
C ARG A 54 8.70 11.79 4.82
N THR A 55 8.33 11.04 5.84
CA THR A 55 7.00 10.41 5.95
C THR A 55 6.25 10.80 7.22
N GLY A 56 6.85 11.60 8.09
CA GLY A 56 6.30 11.96 9.39
C GLY A 56 5.38 13.19 9.40
N ASP A 57 5.11 13.81 8.25
CA ASP A 57 4.18 14.93 8.15
C ASP A 57 2.76 14.39 7.90
N PRO A 58 1.83 14.57 8.86
CA PRO A 58 0.45 14.10 8.71
C PRO A 58 -0.35 14.88 7.64
N PHE A 59 0.17 16.00 7.16
CA PHE A 59 -0.44 16.82 6.11
C PHE A 59 0.18 16.56 4.73
N ASP A 60 1.20 15.71 4.62
CA ASP A 60 1.77 15.34 3.34
C ASP A 60 0.79 14.47 2.53
N PRO A 61 0.26 14.97 1.40
CA PRO A 61 -0.69 14.21 0.59
C PRO A 61 -0.07 12.94 -0.01
N PHE A 62 1.26 12.83 -0.02
CA PHE A 62 2.02 11.72 -0.60
C PHE A 62 2.68 10.83 0.46
N ALA A 63 2.36 10.99 1.74
CA ALA A 63 2.96 10.19 2.82
C ALA A 63 2.85 8.68 2.57
N LEU A 64 1.71 8.23 2.04
CA LEU A 64 1.44 6.82 1.73
C LEU A 64 2.33 6.31 0.59
N GLN A 65 2.44 7.04 -0.52
CA GLN A 65 3.28 6.68 -1.66
C GLN A 65 4.78 6.65 -1.27
N LYS A 66 5.22 7.65 -0.49
CA LYS A 66 6.59 7.69 0.07
C LYS A 66 6.87 6.50 0.99
N ALA A 67 5.95 6.19 1.90
CA ALA A 67 6.06 5.04 2.79
C ALA A 67 6.12 3.72 2.01
N CYS A 68 5.37 3.60 0.90
CA CYS A 68 5.41 2.46 0.01
C CYS A 68 6.82 2.26 -0.60
N LEU A 69 7.41 3.32 -1.16
CA LEU A 69 8.74 3.23 -1.76
C LEU A 69 9.82 2.86 -0.75
N LEU A 70 9.70 3.33 0.50
CA LEU A 70 10.60 2.96 1.59
C LEU A 70 10.38 1.50 2.03
N ALA A 71 9.13 1.09 2.24
CA ALA A 71 8.79 -0.26 2.67
C ALA A 71 9.20 -1.32 1.63
N CYS A 72 9.04 -1.01 0.34
CA CYS A 72 9.45 -1.89 -0.76
C CYS A 72 10.96 -1.82 -1.07
N GLY A 73 11.73 -1.00 -0.35
CA GLY A 73 13.17 -0.88 -0.54
C GLY A 73 13.60 -0.20 -1.84
N ILE A 74 12.67 0.49 -2.54
CA ILE A 74 12.99 1.28 -3.74
C ILE A 74 13.82 2.49 -3.34
N ILE A 75 13.38 3.21 -2.32
CA ILE A 75 14.12 4.34 -1.75
C ILE A 75 14.80 3.85 -0.45
N PRO A 76 16.14 3.87 -0.40
CA PRO A 76 16.86 3.51 0.82
C PRO A 76 16.66 4.57 1.91
N MET A 77 16.68 4.14 3.16
CA MET A 77 16.53 5.03 4.31
C MET A 77 17.70 6.01 4.49
N LYS A 78 18.88 5.70 3.97
CA LYS A 78 20.12 6.50 4.08
C LYS A 78 21.07 6.24 2.93
N GLY A 79 21.90 7.23 2.62
CA GLY A 79 23.21 7.02 1.98
C GLY A 79 23.28 7.00 0.46
N HIS A 80 22.21 7.36 -0.26
CA HIS A 80 22.22 7.43 -1.73
C HIS A 80 21.59 8.74 -2.22
N SER A 81 21.96 9.17 -3.44
CA SER A 81 21.19 10.20 -4.15
C SER A 81 20.02 9.56 -4.89
N LEU A 82 18.95 10.33 -5.13
CA LEU A 82 17.82 9.85 -5.93
C LEU A 82 18.27 9.47 -7.33
N LYS A 83 19.17 10.25 -7.91
CA LYS A 83 19.76 9.99 -9.23
C LYS A 83 20.40 8.59 -9.31
N GLU A 84 21.25 8.22 -8.35
CA GLU A 84 21.89 6.90 -8.31
C GLU A 84 20.87 5.76 -8.20
N VAL A 85 19.81 5.95 -7.41
CA VAL A 85 18.73 4.98 -7.28
C VAL A 85 18.01 4.80 -8.62
N LEU A 86 17.62 5.90 -9.27
CA LEU A 86 16.86 5.87 -10.52
C LEU A 86 17.70 5.38 -11.70
N GLU A 87 18.99 5.69 -11.77
CA GLU A 87 19.90 5.12 -12.76
C GLU A 87 19.96 3.59 -12.66
N ARG A 88 20.01 3.03 -11.45
CA ARG A 88 19.96 1.57 -11.23
C ARG A 88 18.63 0.96 -11.62
N LEU A 89 17.52 1.70 -11.46
CA LEU A 89 16.19 1.29 -11.87
C LEU A 89 15.95 1.41 -13.38
N GLY A 90 16.87 2.08 -14.10
CA GLY A 90 16.76 2.31 -15.55
C GLY A 90 15.86 3.48 -15.93
N GLY A 91 15.71 4.48 -15.06
CA GLY A 91 14.94 5.69 -15.26
C GLY A 91 14.08 6.06 -14.06
N GLY A 92 13.39 7.18 -14.16
CA GLY A 92 12.37 7.58 -13.19
C GLY A 92 11.03 6.88 -13.43
N PHE A 93 10.02 7.29 -12.65
CA PHE A 93 8.67 6.74 -12.81
C PHE A 93 7.60 7.69 -12.29
N VAL A 94 6.40 7.49 -12.81
CA VAL A 94 5.18 8.12 -12.31
C VAL A 94 4.34 7.05 -11.61
N MET A 95 3.86 7.35 -10.40
CA MET A 95 2.86 6.56 -9.69
C MET A 95 1.54 7.31 -9.71
N HIS A 96 0.60 6.82 -10.49
CA HIS A 96 -0.78 7.29 -10.49
C HIS A 96 -1.57 6.52 -9.43
N SER A 97 -2.36 7.23 -8.64
CA SER A 97 -3.30 6.63 -7.70
C SER A 97 -4.67 7.28 -7.83
N GLU A 98 -5.72 6.48 -7.69
CA GLU A 98 -7.09 6.95 -7.78
C GLU A 98 -7.99 6.12 -6.87
N VAL A 99 -8.87 6.79 -6.12
CA VAL A 99 -9.92 6.18 -5.33
C VAL A 99 -11.27 6.73 -5.80
N THR A 100 -12.08 5.88 -6.42
CA THR A 100 -13.38 6.28 -7.01
C THR A 100 -14.55 5.80 -6.15
N ASN A 101 -15.57 6.64 -6.04
CA ASN A 101 -16.86 6.29 -5.42
C ASN A 101 -16.79 5.87 -3.94
N VAL A 102 -15.68 6.14 -3.24
CA VAL A 102 -15.56 5.91 -1.80
C VAL A 102 -15.43 7.26 -1.08
N PRO A 103 -16.39 7.63 -0.23
CA PRO A 103 -16.28 8.87 0.53
C PRO A 103 -15.06 8.85 1.47
N LYS A 104 -14.36 9.96 1.56
CA LYS A 104 -13.27 10.14 2.54
C LYS A 104 -13.82 9.96 3.95
N GLY A 105 -13.11 9.22 4.79
CA GLY A 105 -13.55 8.94 6.16
C GLY A 105 -14.69 7.93 6.28
N SER A 106 -14.98 7.16 5.24
CA SER A 106 -16.06 6.14 5.23
C SER A 106 -15.83 4.98 6.20
N GLY A 107 -14.62 4.80 6.73
CA GLY A 107 -14.28 3.66 7.60
C GLY A 107 -14.15 2.32 6.85
N LEU A 108 -14.09 2.34 5.52
CA LEU A 108 -13.98 1.12 4.69
C LEU A 108 -12.54 0.63 4.50
N GLY A 109 -11.60 1.07 5.32
CA GLY A 109 -10.19 0.64 5.21
C GLY A 109 -9.47 1.10 3.94
N THR A 110 -9.98 2.15 3.29
CA THR A 110 -9.49 2.61 1.96
C THR A 110 -8.00 2.91 1.95
N SER A 111 -7.45 3.46 3.04
CA SER A 111 -6.02 3.77 3.16
C SER A 111 -5.18 2.49 3.09
N SER A 112 -5.55 1.45 3.83
CA SER A 112 -4.84 0.15 3.82
C SER A 112 -4.98 -0.56 2.48
N ILE A 113 -6.15 -0.45 1.82
CA ILE A 113 -6.37 -0.98 0.47
C ILE A 113 -5.50 -0.24 -0.57
N LEU A 114 -5.42 1.09 -0.48
CA LEU A 114 -4.56 1.89 -1.33
C LEU A 114 -3.08 1.55 -1.10
N SER A 115 -2.66 1.37 0.16
CA SER A 115 -1.32 0.92 0.50
C SER A 115 -0.99 -0.41 -0.16
N ALA A 116 -1.90 -1.39 -0.09
CA ALA A 116 -1.71 -2.69 -0.73
C ALA A 116 -1.66 -2.59 -2.26
N ALA A 117 -2.48 -1.74 -2.86
CA ALA A 117 -2.45 -1.48 -4.30
C ALA A 117 -1.13 -0.84 -4.73
N CYS A 118 -0.57 0.08 -3.95
CA CYS A 118 0.75 0.68 -4.19
C CYS A 118 1.86 -0.37 -4.12
N VAL A 119 1.89 -1.20 -3.07
CA VAL A 119 2.89 -2.27 -2.92
C VAL A 119 2.82 -3.25 -4.09
N LYS A 120 1.61 -3.69 -4.43
CA LYS A 120 1.38 -4.59 -5.56
C LYS A 120 1.88 -3.98 -6.87
N ALA A 121 1.53 -2.73 -7.14
CA ALA A 121 1.97 -2.03 -8.35
C ALA A 121 3.50 -1.86 -8.42
N VAL A 122 4.16 -1.62 -7.28
CA VAL A 122 5.63 -1.58 -7.19
C VAL A 122 6.23 -2.95 -7.50
N PHE A 123 5.71 -4.04 -6.93
CA PHE A 123 6.23 -5.38 -7.20
C PHE A 123 6.06 -5.77 -8.67
N GLU A 124 4.90 -5.50 -9.26
CA GLU A 124 4.64 -5.73 -10.69
C GLU A 124 5.57 -4.89 -11.58
N PHE A 125 5.75 -3.60 -11.25
CA PHE A 125 6.66 -2.71 -11.96
C PHE A 125 8.12 -3.16 -11.92
N MET A 126 8.55 -3.74 -10.79
CA MET A 126 9.89 -4.27 -10.59
C MET A 126 10.07 -5.70 -11.11
N GLY A 127 9.00 -6.38 -11.52
CA GLY A 127 9.02 -7.77 -11.90
C GLY A 127 9.32 -8.73 -10.73
N ILE A 128 8.97 -8.33 -9.51
CA ILE A 128 9.17 -9.12 -8.29
C ILE A 128 7.94 -10.02 -8.08
N GLY A 129 8.17 -11.33 -7.97
CA GLY A 129 7.12 -12.26 -7.55
C GLY A 129 6.76 -12.03 -6.07
N TYR A 130 5.47 -12.09 -5.74
CA TYR A 130 4.99 -11.86 -4.37
C TYR A 130 3.84 -12.80 -4.02
N THR A 131 3.66 -13.00 -2.73
CA THR A 131 2.50 -13.67 -2.13
C THR A 131 1.57 -12.65 -1.48
N GLU A 132 0.38 -13.07 -1.06
CA GLU A 132 -0.50 -12.21 -0.25
C GLU A 132 0.14 -11.84 1.09
N GLU A 133 0.89 -12.75 1.71
CA GLU A 133 1.62 -12.50 2.96
C GLU A 133 2.68 -11.41 2.79
N ASP A 134 3.36 -11.36 1.64
CA ASP A 134 4.29 -10.27 1.33
C ASP A 134 3.57 -8.93 1.26
N LEU A 135 2.40 -8.88 0.63
CA LEU A 135 1.59 -7.65 0.60
C LEU A 135 1.18 -7.20 2.00
N TYR A 136 0.68 -8.12 2.84
CA TYR A 136 0.28 -7.78 4.21
C TYR A 136 1.45 -7.23 5.03
N SER A 137 2.61 -7.87 4.93
CA SER A 137 3.82 -7.49 5.66
C SER A 137 4.30 -6.09 5.24
N HIS A 138 4.29 -5.78 3.94
CA HIS A 138 4.71 -4.48 3.45
C HIS A 138 3.70 -3.37 3.80
N VAL A 139 2.40 -3.64 3.75
CA VAL A 139 1.38 -2.67 4.17
C VAL A 139 1.50 -2.38 5.67
N LEU A 140 1.76 -3.40 6.50
CA LEU A 140 2.00 -3.19 7.92
C LEU A 140 3.27 -2.34 8.15
N ALA A 141 4.35 -2.60 7.40
CA ALA A 141 5.56 -1.78 7.46
C ALA A 141 5.30 -0.33 7.04
N MET A 142 4.50 -0.09 6.01
CA MET A 142 4.08 1.27 5.61
C MET A 142 3.35 2.00 6.73
N GLU A 143 2.40 1.36 7.39
CA GLU A 143 1.66 1.94 8.52
C GLU A 143 2.58 2.26 9.69
N GLN A 144 3.57 1.42 9.97
CA GLN A 144 4.59 1.69 10.98
C GLN A 144 5.48 2.89 10.59
N ILE A 145 5.89 3.00 9.33
CA ILE A 145 6.66 4.14 8.81
C ILE A 145 5.86 5.45 8.95
N MET A 146 4.57 5.41 8.66
CA MET A 146 3.67 6.56 8.81
C MET A 146 3.22 6.80 10.27
N SER A 147 3.58 5.93 11.22
CA SER A 147 3.16 5.99 12.62
C SER A 147 1.63 5.97 12.83
N THR A 148 0.88 5.36 11.92
CA THR A 148 -0.59 5.32 11.99
C THR A 148 -1.12 4.25 12.93
N GLY A 149 -0.29 3.28 13.33
CA GLY A 149 -0.64 2.26 14.32
C GLY A 149 -1.79 1.32 13.91
N GLY A 150 -2.02 1.16 12.62
CA GLY A 150 -3.09 0.31 12.08
C GLY A 150 -2.92 -1.17 12.41
N GLY A 151 -4.03 -1.90 12.41
CA GLY A 151 -4.06 -3.35 12.58
C GLY A 151 -4.16 -4.08 11.23
N TRP A 152 -3.96 -5.38 11.25
CA TRP A 152 -3.97 -6.22 10.05
C TRP A 152 -5.35 -6.44 9.40
N GLN A 153 -6.43 -6.11 10.06
CA GLN A 153 -7.79 -6.45 9.59
C GLN A 153 -8.16 -5.82 8.23
N ASP A 154 -7.84 -4.55 8.04
CA ASP A 154 -8.16 -3.82 6.80
C ASP A 154 -7.24 -4.22 5.66
N GLN A 155 -5.99 -4.52 5.97
CA GLN A 155 -4.99 -4.98 5.00
C GLN A 155 -5.43 -6.30 4.37
N VAL A 156 -5.68 -7.31 5.19
CA VAL A 156 -6.15 -8.62 4.71
C VAL A 156 -7.53 -8.52 4.10
N GLY A 157 -8.41 -7.73 4.72
CA GLY A 157 -9.78 -7.55 4.28
C GLY A 157 -9.90 -7.00 2.86
N GLY A 158 -9.05 -6.03 2.52
CA GLY A 158 -9.09 -5.37 1.21
C GLY A 158 -8.26 -6.06 0.12
N VAL A 159 -7.22 -6.82 0.51
CA VAL A 159 -6.30 -7.48 -0.45
C VAL A 159 -6.85 -8.82 -0.92
N THR A 160 -7.32 -9.64 0.01
CA THR A 160 -7.83 -10.99 -0.30
C THR A 160 -9.31 -10.93 -0.66
N PRO A 161 -9.73 -11.44 -1.81
CA PRO A 161 -11.12 -11.40 -2.25
C PRO A 161 -12.04 -12.32 -1.43
N GLY A 162 -13.35 -12.10 -1.54
CA GLY A 162 -14.39 -12.96 -0.98
C GLY A 162 -14.61 -12.77 0.52
N LEU A 163 -15.38 -13.70 1.11
CA LEU A 163 -15.64 -13.77 2.54
C LEU A 163 -14.56 -14.58 3.23
N LYS A 164 -13.97 -14.04 4.30
CA LYS A 164 -12.84 -14.65 5.00
C LYS A 164 -13.00 -14.63 6.50
N TYR A 165 -12.59 -15.72 7.13
CA TYR A 165 -12.37 -15.81 8.55
C TYR A 165 -10.86 -15.69 8.81
N ILE A 166 -10.46 -14.68 9.56
CA ILE A 166 -9.05 -14.33 9.77
C ILE A 166 -8.77 -14.40 11.25
N THR A 167 -7.70 -15.10 11.63
CA THR A 167 -7.23 -15.17 13.00
C THR A 167 -5.76 -14.81 13.08
N SER A 168 -5.35 -14.20 14.18
CA SER A 168 -3.94 -13.98 14.51
C SER A 168 -3.64 -14.41 15.93
N MET A 169 -2.41 -14.87 16.15
CA MET A 169 -1.89 -15.15 17.48
C MET A 169 -1.38 -13.88 18.14
N PRO A 170 -1.39 -13.81 19.48
CA PRO A 170 -0.74 -12.70 20.19
C PRO A 170 0.77 -12.68 19.89
N GLY A 171 1.35 -11.48 19.79
CA GLY A 171 2.78 -11.31 19.63
C GLY A 171 3.16 -10.19 18.66
N ILE A 172 4.45 -9.91 18.60
CA ILE A 172 5.03 -8.91 17.69
C ILE A 172 5.05 -9.45 16.26
N ASP A 173 5.38 -10.74 16.09
CA ASP A 173 5.32 -11.46 14.82
C ASP A 173 3.88 -11.89 14.54
N GLN A 174 3.18 -11.11 13.74
CA GLN A 174 1.80 -11.37 13.37
C GLN A 174 1.72 -12.49 12.31
N LYS A 175 1.45 -13.70 12.76
CA LYS A 175 1.12 -14.82 11.86
C LYS A 175 -0.39 -14.86 11.67
N LEU A 176 -0.82 -14.51 10.47
CA LEU A 176 -2.23 -14.51 10.11
C LEU A 176 -2.61 -15.87 9.52
N LYS A 177 -3.77 -16.38 9.93
CA LYS A 177 -4.40 -17.52 9.29
C LYS A 177 -5.68 -17.01 8.62
N VAL A 178 -5.70 -17.08 7.30
CA VAL A 178 -6.84 -16.67 6.47
C VAL A 178 -7.53 -17.91 5.96
N VAL A 179 -8.84 -18.02 6.20
CA VAL A 179 -9.68 -19.13 5.72
C VAL A 179 -10.83 -18.54 4.93
N HIS A 180 -10.96 -18.93 3.67
CA HIS A 180 -12.10 -18.55 2.86
C HIS A 180 -13.36 -19.24 3.35
N VAL A 181 -14.45 -18.49 3.41
CA VAL A 181 -15.77 -18.99 3.80
C VAL A 181 -16.64 -19.07 2.56
N GLU A 182 -17.05 -20.26 2.20
CA GLU A 182 -18.01 -20.48 1.12
C GLU A 182 -19.41 -20.23 1.64
N ILE A 183 -20.18 -19.39 0.93
CA ILE A 183 -21.61 -19.22 1.18
C ILE A 183 -22.32 -20.18 0.24
N PRO A 184 -23.11 -21.15 0.73
CA PRO A 184 -23.88 -22.01 -0.14
C PRO A 184 -24.82 -21.16 -1.00
N GLU A 185 -24.86 -21.43 -2.31
CA GLU A 185 -25.91 -20.91 -3.19
C GLU A 185 -27.24 -21.58 -2.80
N GLU A 186 -28.30 -20.77 -2.57
CA GLU A 186 -29.66 -21.28 -2.32
C GLU A 186 -30.34 -21.76 -3.61
#